data_2a6e3ed58d287f15fe64bf54ef08dbc9
#
_entry.id   2a6e3ed58d287f15fe64bf54ef08dbc9
#
_cell.length_a   1.000
_cell.length_b   1.000
_cell.length_c   1.000
_cell.angle_alpha   90.00
_cell.angle_beta   90.00
_cell.angle_gamma   90.00
#
_symmetry.space_group_name_H-M   'P 1'
#
loop_
_entity.id
_entity.type
_entity.pdbx_description
1 polymer ?
#
loop_
_entity_poly.entity_id
_entity_poly.type
_entity_poly.pdbx_seq_one_letter_code
_entity_poly.pdbx_strand_id
1 'polypeptide(L)'
;MLRRLNQLFVSVALMAATTLAMAGEAGRLVFAAGSVQVAGQPASTSHMVMEGDTIVTGANGHAHLKTIDNGYLIVRPGSHARVVAYHVDSQNPANTRIKLELIQGVARSISGQAVQQSKENFRFNTPVAAIGVRGTDFTVYTDQTTSRVVVATGGVVVSSFTSSCGPAGSGPCQGANSRELFANQTGQLLQVLLGQPVPQLLRSTGFAPDLTAPPAMNEPKAKASSTETVAAKDGGPISTQAGTNVIVDPLNGAALLTDPYGKVIWGRWQPLLGQPANIDFVKGVEAKAQLLAVDSYFAVLRTSGADWQVPNQGTMSFALKQSEAFILTGPTSTPVPATLENGLLKVDFAKASFATGFDIVSQSKERFSLKALGDVSTSGLLQGASQFSSGSNMLVNGAVGPQNGVSAAYIFQSRIDNNQLAIGGTSWVKK
;
A
#
# COMPACT_ATOMS: atom_id res chain seq x y z
N MET A 1 -52.33 -50.85 17.36
CA MET A 1 -52.16 -49.43 17.79
C MET A 1 -50.76 -49.10 18.28
N LEU A 2 -50.04 -49.93 18.97
CA LEU A 2 -48.69 -49.69 19.52
C LEU A 2 -47.59 -49.44 18.43
N ARG A 3 -47.67 -50.10 17.27
CA ARG A 3 -46.67 -49.94 16.20
C ARG A 3 -46.68 -48.56 15.51
N ARG A 4 -47.86 -47.91 15.43
CA ARG A 4 -47.98 -46.55 14.85
C ARG A 4 -47.52 -45.45 15.83
N LEU A 5 -47.64 -45.70 17.12
CA LEU A 5 -47.14 -44.77 18.17
C LEU A 5 -45.62 -44.69 18.20
N ASN A 6 -44.90 -45.82 18.03
CA ASN A 6 -43.46 -45.88 17.99
C ASN A 6 -42.86 -45.17 16.71
N GLN A 7 -43.56 -45.23 15.59
CA GLN A 7 -43.08 -44.54 14.37
C GLN A 7 -43.24 -43.01 14.47
N LEU A 8 -44.22 -42.50 15.19
CA LEU A 8 -44.38 -41.06 15.45
C LEU A 8 -43.27 -40.52 16.41
N PHE A 9 -42.90 -41.30 17.43
CA PHE A 9 -41.83 -40.90 18.36
C PHE A 9 -40.43 -40.90 17.70
N VAL A 10 -40.15 -41.84 16.81
CA VAL A 10 -38.89 -41.86 16.04
C VAL A 10 -38.78 -40.69 15.04
N SER A 11 -39.92 -40.32 14.43
CA SER A 11 -39.93 -39.16 13.49
C SER A 11 -39.76 -37.81 14.19
N VAL A 12 -40.29 -37.66 15.41
CA VAL A 12 -40.11 -36.42 16.22
C VAL A 12 -38.70 -36.32 16.81
N ALA A 13 -38.10 -37.46 17.19
CA ALA A 13 -36.72 -37.47 17.69
C ALA A 13 -35.67 -37.17 16.60
N LEU A 14 -35.94 -37.42 15.33
CA LEU A 14 -35.01 -37.11 14.21
C LEU A 14 -35.06 -35.64 13.77
N MET A 15 -36.08 -34.86 14.14
CA MET A 15 -36.20 -33.42 13.84
C MET A 15 -35.52 -32.53 14.90
N ALA A 16 -35.06 -33.06 16.04
CA ALA A 16 -34.50 -32.26 17.13
C ALA A 16 -32.96 -32.11 17.11
N ALA A 17 -32.28 -32.63 16.08
CA ALA A 17 -30.82 -32.62 16.01
C ALA A 17 -30.25 -31.69 14.92
N THR A 18 -30.96 -30.62 14.57
CA THR A 18 -30.30 -29.49 13.85
C THR A 18 -29.51 -28.69 14.87
N THR A 19 -28.27 -29.10 15.14
CA THR A 19 -27.29 -28.25 15.79
C THR A 19 -27.11 -27.03 14.90
N LEU A 20 -27.68 -25.91 15.29
CA LEU A 20 -27.35 -24.60 14.74
C LEU A 20 -25.83 -24.42 14.98
N ALA A 21 -25.05 -24.65 13.95
CA ALA A 21 -23.63 -24.25 13.95
C ALA A 21 -23.62 -22.72 14.09
N MET A 22 -23.44 -22.24 15.31
CA MET A 22 -23.27 -20.79 15.56
C MET A 22 -21.94 -20.38 14.93
N ALA A 23 -21.99 -19.55 13.89
CA ALA A 23 -20.80 -18.92 13.34
C ALA A 23 -20.10 -18.14 14.46
N GLY A 24 -18.78 -18.34 14.62
CA GLY A 24 -17.98 -17.64 15.64
C GLY A 24 -17.79 -16.17 15.29
N GLU A 25 -17.71 -15.30 16.31
CA GLU A 25 -17.33 -13.89 16.11
C GLU A 25 -15.88 -13.84 15.60
N ALA A 26 -15.66 -13.18 14.46
CA ALA A 26 -14.33 -12.92 13.92
C ALA A 26 -13.76 -11.57 14.41
N GLY A 27 -14.64 -10.62 14.69
CA GLY A 27 -14.27 -9.29 15.17
C GLY A 27 -15.34 -8.24 14.98
N ARG A 28 -14.93 -6.96 15.05
CA ARG A 28 -15.83 -5.82 14.89
C ARG A 28 -15.22 -4.75 13.99
N LEU A 29 -16.07 -4.08 13.22
CA LEU A 29 -15.66 -2.90 12.48
C LEU A 29 -15.31 -1.78 13.46
N VAL A 30 -14.06 -1.38 13.51
CA VAL A 30 -13.61 -0.21 14.30
C VAL A 30 -13.64 1.09 13.49
N PHE A 31 -13.78 0.95 12.17
CA PHE A 31 -13.96 2.05 11.24
C PHE A 31 -14.77 1.57 10.03
N ALA A 32 -15.75 2.37 9.63
CA ALA A 32 -16.51 2.20 8.40
C ALA A 32 -16.84 3.59 7.85
N ALA A 33 -16.49 3.84 6.60
CA ALA A 33 -16.76 5.10 5.90
C ALA A 33 -17.21 4.82 4.48
N GLY A 34 -18.06 5.69 3.93
CA GLY A 34 -18.64 5.49 2.61
C GLY A 34 -19.59 4.29 2.56
N SER A 35 -19.69 3.64 1.41
CA SER A 35 -20.54 2.46 1.23
C SER A 35 -19.84 1.21 1.74
N VAL A 36 -20.32 0.64 2.84
CA VAL A 36 -19.83 -0.61 3.44
C VAL A 36 -20.99 -1.54 3.71
N GLN A 37 -20.84 -2.80 3.34
CA GLN A 37 -21.80 -3.87 3.62
C GLN A 37 -21.10 -5.05 4.29
N VAL A 38 -21.77 -5.70 5.24
CA VAL A 38 -21.39 -6.98 5.85
C VAL A 38 -22.53 -7.96 5.68
N ALA A 39 -22.25 -9.15 5.17
CA ALA A 39 -23.26 -10.17 4.85
C ALA A 39 -24.43 -9.63 4.01
N GLY A 40 -24.14 -8.70 3.06
CA GLY A 40 -25.13 -8.08 2.19
C GLY A 40 -25.99 -6.98 2.85
N GLN A 41 -25.75 -6.64 4.11
CA GLN A 41 -26.46 -5.57 4.83
C GLN A 41 -25.56 -4.35 5.01
N PRO A 42 -26.09 -3.12 4.93
CA PRO A 42 -25.32 -1.91 5.26
C PRO A 42 -24.72 -2.00 6.66
N ALA A 43 -23.44 -1.67 6.77
CA ALA A 43 -22.69 -1.78 8.02
C ALA A 43 -21.98 -0.47 8.38
N SER A 44 -21.91 -0.22 9.68
CA SER A 44 -21.23 0.95 10.28
C SER A 44 -20.22 0.50 11.33
N THR A 45 -19.52 1.47 11.93
CA THR A 45 -18.63 1.21 13.07
C THR A 45 -19.36 0.44 14.18
N SER A 46 -18.66 -0.46 14.84
CA SER A 46 -19.13 -1.42 15.86
C SER A 46 -19.92 -2.61 15.32
N HIS A 47 -20.20 -2.69 14.00
CA HIS A 47 -20.85 -3.87 13.41
C HIS A 47 -20.00 -5.12 13.65
N MET A 48 -20.65 -6.18 14.16
CA MET A 48 -20.02 -7.48 14.42
C MET A 48 -19.86 -8.24 13.10
N VAL A 49 -18.71 -8.84 12.88
CA VAL A 49 -18.41 -9.69 11.73
C VAL A 49 -18.20 -11.11 12.20
N MET A 50 -18.93 -12.02 11.59
CA MET A 50 -18.92 -13.45 11.93
C MET A 50 -18.08 -14.26 10.96
N GLU A 51 -17.68 -15.46 11.34
CA GLU A 51 -17.16 -16.47 10.42
C GLU A 51 -18.20 -16.73 9.31
N GLY A 52 -17.74 -16.73 8.05
CA GLY A 52 -18.58 -16.86 6.87
C GLY A 52 -18.97 -15.53 6.22
N ASP A 53 -18.92 -14.43 6.96
CA ASP A 53 -19.36 -13.12 6.45
C ASP A 53 -18.46 -12.59 5.33
N THR A 54 -19.09 -11.83 4.43
CA THR A 54 -18.42 -11.03 3.40
C THR A 54 -18.49 -9.56 3.77
N ILE A 55 -17.39 -8.85 3.52
CA ILE A 55 -17.28 -7.39 3.66
C ILE A 55 -17.11 -6.82 2.25
N VAL A 56 -18.05 -5.98 1.83
CA VAL A 56 -18.03 -5.33 0.51
C VAL A 56 -17.98 -3.82 0.70
N THR A 57 -17.05 -3.20 0.00
CA THR A 57 -16.87 -1.74 -0.01
C THR A 57 -17.18 -1.17 -1.39
N GLY A 58 -17.94 -0.08 -1.44
CA GLY A 58 -18.14 0.70 -2.67
C GLY A 58 -16.90 1.50 -3.07
N ALA A 59 -17.00 2.25 -4.17
CA ALA A 59 -15.88 3.06 -4.70
C ALA A 59 -15.32 4.11 -3.72
N ASN A 60 -16.11 4.52 -2.72
CA ASN A 60 -15.72 5.43 -1.64
C ASN A 60 -15.73 4.74 -0.27
N GLY A 61 -15.86 3.40 -0.25
CA GLY A 61 -16.03 2.62 0.99
C GLY A 61 -14.68 2.23 1.60
N HIS A 62 -14.58 2.31 2.92
CA HIS A 62 -13.47 1.79 3.71
C HIS A 62 -14.00 1.05 4.93
N ALA A 63 -13.48 -0.13 5.21
CA ALA A 63 -13.85 -0.90 6.40
C ALA A 63 -12.60 -1.42 7.12
N HIS A 64 -12.47 -1.17 8.42
CA HIS A 64 -11.41 -1.72 9.25
C HIS A 64 -12.03 -2.69 10.25
N LEU A 65 -11.89 -3.99 10.00
CA LEU A 65 -12.22 -5.05 10.94
C LEU A 65 -11.06 -5.22 11.92
N LYS A 66 -11.29 -4.97 13.20
CA LYS A 66 -10.42 -5.41 14.27
C LYS A 66 -10.84 -6.81 14.68
N THR A 67 -9.93 -7.77 14.58
CA THR A 67 -10.20 -9.17 14.87
C THR A 67 -10.12 -9.46 16.37
N ILE A 68 -10.74 -10.58 16.79
CA ILE A 68 -10.79 -10.98 18.22
C ILE A 68 -9.41 -11.20 18.84
N ASP A 69 -8.37 -11.47 18.03
CA ASP A 69 -6.98 -11.63 18.46
C ASP A 69 -6.14 -10.35 18.28
N ASN A 70 -6.81 -9.17 18.17
CA ASN A 70 -6.20 -7.86 17.98
C ASN A 70 -5.42 -7.66 16.66
N GLY A 71 -5.66 -8.47 15.64
CA GLY A 71 -5.25 -8.21 14.28
C GLY A 71 -6.19 -7.25 13.56
N TYR A 72 -5.92 -7.00 12.26
CA TYR A 72 -6.78 -6.20 11.40
C TYR A 72 -6.93 -6.82 10.02
N LEU A 73 -8.15 -6.74 9.48
CA LEU A 73 -8.42 -6.85 8.06
C LEU A 73 -9.01 -5.51 7.60
N ILE A 74 -8.27 -4.80 6.77
CA ILE A 74 -8.65 -3.50 6.23
C ILE A 74 -9.07 -3.71 4.79
N VAL A 75 -10.34 -3.48 4.49
CA VAL A 75 -10.93 -3.62 3.16
C VAL A 75 -11.06 -2.23 2.56
N ARG A 76 -10.32 -1.98 1.48
CA ARG A 76 -10.20 -0.66 0.84
C ARG A 76 -11.28 -0.46 -0.22
N PRO A 77 -11.40 0.73 -0.85
CA PRO A 77 -12.44 1.01 -1.84
C PRO A 77 -12.55 -0.03 -2.97
N GLY A 78 -13.78 -0.32 -3.38
CA GLY A 78 -14.07 -1.21 -4.50
C GLY A 78 -13.67 -2.67 -4.26
N SER A 79 -13.69 -3.12 -3.02
CA SER A 79 -13.15 -4.42 -2.63
C SER A 79 -14.21 -5.36 -2.05
N HIS A 80 -13.96 -6.66 -2.18
CA HIS A 80 -14.80 -7.72 -1.67
C HIS A 80 -13.93 -8.75 -0.95
N ALA A 81 -14.04 -8.81 0.37
CA ALA A 81 -13.32 -9.74 1.23
C ALA A 81 -14.30 -10.67 1.96
N ARG A 82 -13.81 -11.83 2.37
CA ARG A 82 -14.58 -12.82 3.14
C ARG A 82 -13.77 -13.35 4.31
N VAL A 83 -14.42 -13.49 5.46
CA VAL A 83 -13.90 -14.21 6.60
C VAL A 83 -14.35 -15.67 6.48
N VAL A 84 -13.50 -16.53 5.91
CA VAL A 84 -13.86 -17.93 5.64
C VAL A 84 -13.90 -18.74 6.93
N ALA A 85 -12.91 -18.53 7.81
CA ALA A 85 -12.83 -19.13 9.14
C ALA A 85 -12.08 -18.20 10.08
N TYR A 86 -12.52 -18.06 11.32
CA TYR A 86 -11.83 -17.28 12.34
C TYR A 86 -12.02 -17.90 13.74
N HIS A 87 -11.37 -19.01 13.97
CA HIS A 87 -11.39 -19.71 15.26
C HIS A 87 -10.06 -19.53 15.97
N VAL A 88 -10.09 -18.97 17.18
CA VAL A 88 -8.91 -18.75 18.04
C VAL A 88 -9.04 -19.57 19.31
N ASP A 89 -8.10 -20.48 19.53
CA ASP A 89 -7.97 -21.27 20.75
C ASP A 89 -6.68 -20.83 21.47
N SER A 90 -6.84 -20.00 22.51
CA SER A 90 -5.70 -19.50 23.29
C SER A 90 -5.11 -20.56 24.24
N GLN A 91 -5.87 -21.61 24.57
CA GLN A 91 -5.41 -22.70 25.42
C GLN A 91 -4.62 -23.75 24.65
N ASN A 92 -5.02 -23.97 23.38
CA ASN A 92 -4.33 -24.87 22.48
C ASN A 92 -4.18 -24.21 21.09
N PRO A 93 -3.10 -23.43 20.86
CA PRO A 93 -2.87 -22.71 19.62
C PRO A 93 -2.90 -23.59 18.37
N ALA A 94 -2.63 -24.89 18.47
CA ALA A 94 -2.73 -25.83 17.35
C ALA A 94 -4.15 -25.98 16.79
N ASN A 95 -5.19 -25.68 17.59
CA ASN A 95 -6.59 -25.70 17.18
C ASN A 95 -7.02 -24.38 16.52
N THR A 96 -6.20 -23.32 16.60
CA THR A 96 -6.49 -22.04 15.94
C THR A 96 -6.59 -22.27 14.44
N ARG A 97 -7.59 -21.66 13.81
CA ARG A 97 -7.80 -21.72 12.35
C ARG A 97 -8.28 -20.38 11.83
N ILE A 98 -7.44 -19.71 11.08
CA ILE A 98 -7.74 -18.40 10.50
C ILE A 98 -7.59 -18.48 9.00
N LYS A 99 -8.69 -18.25 8.28
CA LYS A 99 -8.72 -18.22 6.83
C LYS A 99 -9.51 -17.02 6.33
N LEU A 100 -8.83 -16.15 5.62
CA LEU A 100 -9.37 -14.96 4.99
C LEU A 100 -9.30 -15.11 3.47
N GLU A 101 -10.15 -14.40 2.76
CA GLU A 101 -10.20 -14.40 1.31
C GLU A 101 -10.45 -12.98 0.80
N LEU A 102 -9.66 -12.56 -0.18
CA LEU A 102 -9.94 -11.36 -0.98
C LEU A 102 -10.39 -11.83 -2.36
N ILE A 103 -11.66 -11.60 -2.67
CA ILE A 103 -12.28 -12.03 -3.93
C ILE A 103 -11.94 -11.03 -5.03
N GLN A 104 -11.89 -9.74 -4.70
CA GLN A 104 -11.60 -8.64 -5.61
C GLN A 104 -11.14 -7.41 -4.86
N GLY A 105 -10.30 -6.58 -5.49
CA GLY A 105 -9.90 -5.27 -4.99
C GLY A 105 -8.64 -5.31 -4.13
N VAL A 106 -8.59 -4.54 -3.06
CA VAL A 106 -7.42 -4.38 -2.19
C VAL A 106 -7.79 -4.57 -0.72
N ALA A 107 -7.01 -5.38 -0.04
CA ALA A 107 -7.08 -5.52 1.41
C ALA A 107 -5.69 -5.55 2.04
N ARG A 108 -5.58 -5.00 3.25
CA ARG A 108 -4.40 -5.10 4.11
C ARG A 108 -4.71 -6.00 5.29
N SER A 109 -3.84 -6.94 5.58
CA SER A 109 -3.95 -7.83 6.73
C SER A 109 -2.78 -7.61 7.68
N ILE A 110 -3.11 -7.33 8.94
CA ILE A 110 -2.14 -7.19 10.03
C ILE A 110 -2.39 -8.35 10.99
N SER A 111 -1.38 -9.19 11.14
CA SER A 111 -1.46 -10.40 11.98
C SER A 111 -1.75 -10.05 13.44
N GLY A 112 -2.74 -10.70 14.02
CA GLY A 112 -3.04 -10.64 15.44
C GLY A 112 -2.18 -11.61 16.27
N GLN A 113 -2.47 -11.68 17.56
CA GLN A 113 -1.69 -12.47 18.52
C GLN A 113 -1.78 -13.97 18.24
N ALA A 114 -2.96 -14.48 17.87
CA ALA A 114 -3.16 -15.88 17.56
C ALA A 114 -2.37 -16.32 16.32
N VAL A 115 -2.33 -15.47 15.30
CA VAL A 115 -1.53 -15.71 14.08
C VAL A 115 -0.03 -15.77 14.40
N GLN A 116 0.45 -14.92 15.31
CA GLN A 116 1.86 -14.93 15.72
C GLN A 116 2.27 -16.25 16.39
N GLN A 117 1.34 -16.88 17.12
CA GLN A 117 1.55 -18.15 17.83
C GLN A 117 1.33 -19.38 16.95
N SER A 118 0.51 -19.27 15.90
CA SER A 118 0.09 -20.38 15.04
C SER A 118 0.11 -19.98 13.55
N LYS A 119 1.29 -19.61 13.04
CA LYS A 119 1.47 -19.13 11.64
C LYS A 119 1.10 -20.21 10.61
N GLU A 120 1.29 -21.47 10.94
CA GLU A 120 0.93 -22.64 10.14
C GLU A 120 -0.58 -22.80 9.95
N ASN A 121 -1.39 -22.18 10.81
CA ASN A 121 -2.84 -22.27 10.78
C ASN A 121 -3.50 -21.01 10.15
N PHE A 122 -2.69 -20.10 9.60
CA PHE A 122 -3.15 -18.91 8.91
C PHE A 122 -3.11 -19.08 7.39
N ARG A 123 -4.17 -18.69 6.73
CA ARG A 123 -4.29 -18.66 5.28
C ARG A 123 -5.02 -17.41 4.79
N PHE A 124 -4.47 -16.76 3.80
CA PHE A 124 -5.15 -15.70 3.04
C PHE A 124 -5.22 -16.12 1.58
N ASN A 125 -6.43 -16.29 1.07
CA ASN A 125 -6.64 -16.68 -0.33
C ASN A 125 -7.00 -15.48 -1.20
N THR A 126 -6.69 -15.62 -2.47
CA THR A 126 -7.22 -14.82 -3.57
C THR A 126 -7.77 -15.78 -4.64
N PRO A 127 -8.38 -15.31 -5.76
CA PRO A 127 -8.81 -16.20 -6.84
C PRO A 127 -7.68 -17.04 -7.44
N VAL A 128 -6.42 -16.59 -7.39
CA VAL A 128 -5.31 -17.24 -8.06
C VAL A 128 -4.17 -17.68 -7.13
N ALA A 129 -4.19 -17.31 -5.85
CA ALA A 129 -3.08 -17.53 -4.94
C ALA A 129 -3.48 -17.89 -3.52
N ALA A 130 -2.58 -18.61 -2.88
CA ALA A 130 -2.56 -18.89 -1.46
C ALA A 130 -1.42 -18.11 -0.79
N ILE A 131 -1.70 -17.41 0.28
CA ILE A 131 -0.76 -16.58 1.03
C ILE A 131 -0.72 -17.08 2.48
N GLY A 132 0.45 -17.50 2.93
CA GLY A 132 0.78 -17.75 4.33
C GLY A 132 1.64 -16.63 4.90
N VAL A 133 1.73 -16.52 6.22
CA VAL A 133 2.44 -15.43 6.90
C VAL A 133 3.57 -15.89 7.80
N ARG A 134 4.53 -14.98 8.04
CA ARG A 134 5.63 -15.12 8.99
C ARG A 134 5.57 -14.05 10.11
N GLY A 135 4.31 -13.68 10.56
CA GLY A 135 4.11 -12.59 11.53
C GLY A 135 4.15 -11.23 10.84
N THR A 136 3.06 -10.85 10.18
CA THR A 136 3.14 -10.00 9.00
C THR A 136 2.09 -8.90 9.00
N ASP A 137 2.47 -7.78 8.41
CA ASP A 137 1.61 -6.71 7.89
C ASP A 137 1.84 -6.65 6.38
N PHE A 138 0.82 -6.95 5.60
CA PHE A 138 0.92 -7.03 4.14
C PHE A 138 -0.35 -6.53 3.47
N THR A 139 -0.21 -6.03 2.25
CA THR A 139 -1.32 -5.57 1.41
C THR A 139 -1.41 -6.42 0.16
N VAL A 140 -2.61 -6.81 -0.20
CA VAL A 140 -2.92 -7.62 -1.39
C VAL A 140 -3.85 -6.84 -2.30
N TYR A 141 -3.52 -6.81 -3.58
CA TYR A 141 -4.45 -6.52 -4.67
C TYR A 141 -4.81 -7.83 -5.37
N THR A 142 -6.06 -7.99 -5.76
CA THR A 142 -6.46 -9.08 -6.65
C THR A 142 -7.61 -8.72 -7.58
N ASP A 143 -7.60 -9.36 -8.74
CA ASP A 143 -8.73 -9.55 -9.65
C ASP A 143 -8.88 -11.04 -9.99
N GLN A 144 -9.69 -11.38 -10.99
CA GLN A 144 -9.93 -12.78 -11.38
C GLN A 144 -8.69 -13.49 -11.95
N THR A 145 -7.68 -12.76 -12.38
CA THR A 145 -6.52 -13.29 -13.12
C THR A 145 -5.19 -13.00 -12.46
N THR A 146 -5.15 -12.03 -11.56
CA THR A 146 -3.89 -11.49 -11.02
C THR A 146 -4.00 -11.27 -9.51
N SER A 147 -2.94 -11.61 -8.78
CA SER A 147 -2.77 -11.17 -7.39
C SER A 147 -1.39 -10.55 -7.19
N ARG A 148 -1.32 -9.47 -6.42
CA ARG A 148 -0.06 -8.76 -6.09
C ARG A 148 0.01 -8.55 -4.59
N VAL A 149 1.17 -8.84 -4.02
CA VAL A 149 1.39 -8.79 -2.57
C VAL A 149 2.62 -7.95 -2.26
N VAL A 150 2.47 -6.98 -1.36
CA VAL A 150 3.57 -6.21 -0.76
C VAL A 150 3.59 -6.45 0.75
N VAL A 151 4.77 -6.39 1.36
CA VAL A 151 4.98 -6.65 2.78
C VAL A 151 5.53 -5.40 3.45
N ALA A 152 4.83 -4.94 4.49
CA ALA A 152 5.25 -3.79 5.30
C ALA A 152 6.10 -4.22 6.52
N THR A 153 5.76 -5.36 7.16
CA THR A 153 6.56 -5.96 8.25
C THR A 153 6.49 -7.48 8.19
N GLY A 154 7.54 -8.16 8.64
CA GLY A 154 7.63 -9.63 8.64
C GLY A 154 7.84 -10.20 7.24
N GLY A 155 7.09 -11.23 6.88
CA GLY A 155 7.20 -11.90 5.59
C GLY A 155 5.97 -12.72 5.22
N VAL A 156 5.80 -13.01 3.94
CA VAL A 156 4.76 -13.89 3.40
C VAL A 156 5.35 -15.01 2.56
N VAL A 157 4.62 -16.12 2.49
CA VAL A 157 4.83 -17.20 1.52
C VAL A 157 3.65 -17.20 0.58
N VAL A 158 3.89 -16.99 -0.70
CA VAL A 158 2.85 -16.95 -1.74
C VAL A 158 3.03 -18.13 -2.67
N SER A 159 1.94 -18.81 -2.98
CA SER A 159 1.91 -19.92 -3.94
C SER A 159 0.73 -19.78 -4.89
N SER A 160 0.94 -20.11 -6.15
CA SER A 160 -0.17 -20.37 -7.09
C SER A 160 -0.97 -21.59 -6.66
N PHE A 161 -2.25 -21.67 -7.03
CA PHE A 161 -3.02 -22.88 -6.79
C PHE A 161 -2.55 -24.03 -7.69
N THR A 162 -2.42 -25.21 -7.08
CA THR A 162 -2.03 -26.47 -7.71
C THR A 162 -2.87 -27.60 -7.12
N SER A 163 -2.70 -28.82 -7.63
CA SER A 163 -3.37 -30.01 -7.07
C SER A 163 -3.02 -30.26 -5.60
N SER A 164 -1.81 -29.88 -5.16
CA SER A 164 -1.35 -30.02 -3.77
C SER A 164 -1.59 -28.77 -2.92
N CYS A 165 -1.97 -27.65 -3.53
CA CYS A 165 -2.25 -26.37 -2.87
C CYS A 165 -3.56 -25.79 -3.39
N GLY A 166 -4.69 -26.39 -3.01
CA GLY A 166 -6.01 -25.93 -3.45
C GLY A 166 -6.58 -24.80 -2.58
N PRO A 167 -7.62 -24.10 -3.08
CA PRO A 167 -8.29 -23.03 -2.34
C PRO A 167 -8.99 -23.52 -1.08
N ALA A 168 -9.41 -24.79 -1.02
CA ALA A 168 -10.04 -25.39 0.17
C ALA A 168 -9.05 -25.65 1.31
N GLY A 169 -7.75 -25.73 1.02
CA GLY A 169 -6.71 -26.00 2.02
C GLY A 169 -6.63 -24.97 3.14
N SER A 170 -5.94 -25.31 4.21
CA SER A 170 -5.59 -24.46 5.35
C SER A 170 -4.06 -24.30 5.43
N GLY A 171 -3.60 -23.25 6.11
CA GLY A 171 -2.18 -22.97 6.29
C GLY A 171 -1.41 -22.61 5.01
N PRO A 172 -0.10 -22.30 5.14
CA PRO A 172 0.73 -21.91 4.01
C PRO A 172 0.97 -23.08 3.05
N CYS A 173 0.98 -22.81 1.75
CA CYS A 173 1.49 -23.77 0.76
C CYS A 173 2.99 -23.51 0.57
N GLN A 174 3.80 -24.48 0.95
CA GLN A 174 5.27 -24.42 0.78
C GLN A 174 5.71 -25.48 -0.22
N GLY A 175 6.69 -25.14 -1.04
CA GLY A 175 7.25 -26.06 -2.03
C GLY A 175 7.81 -25.34 -3.25
N ALA A 176 8.09 -26.09 -4.32
CA ALA A 176 8.71 -25.59 -5.54
C ALA A 176 7.90 -24.43 -6.22
N ASN A 177 6.59 -24.44 -6.04
CA ASN A 177 5.67 -23.46 -6.61
C ASN A 177 5.38 -22.26 -5.67
N SER A 178 6.12 -22.13 -4.58
CA SER A 178 5.99 -21.00 -3.64
C SER A 178 7.18 -20.06 -3.73
N ARG A 179 6.95 -18.78 -3.39
CA ARG A 179 8.00 -17.78 -3.16
C ARG A 179 7.73 -17.00 -1.89
N GLU A 180 8.81 -16.61 -1.23
CA GLU A 180 8.75 -15.76 -0.05
C GLU A 180 9.06 -14.30 -0.42
N LEU A 181 8.43 -13.38 0.31
CA LEU A 181 8.72 -11.96 0.27
C LEU A 181 8.78 -11.43 1.70
N PHE A 182 9.86 -10.72 2.02
CA PHE A 182 10.08 -10.13 3.34
C PHE A 182 10.11 -8.60 3.27
N ALA A 183 9.80 -7.95 4.38
CA ALA A 183 9.76 -6.48 4.49
C ALA A 183 11.11 -5.80 4.20
N ASN A 184 12.24 -6.49 4.41
CA ASN A 184 13.57 -5.98 4.07
C ASN A 184 13.85 -5.95 2.56
N GLN A 185 13.02 -6.61 1.76
CA GLN A 185 13.06 -6.53 0.29
C GLN A 185 12.22 -5.33 -0.19
N THR A 186 12.61 -4.14 0.24
CA THR A 186 11.92 -2.89 -0.05
C THR A 186 11.76 -2.66 -1.56
N GLY A 187 10.62 -2.10 -1.97
CA GLY A 187 10.35 -1.81 -3.38
C GLY A 187 10.08 -3.04 -4.24
N GLN A 188 9.84 -4.21 -3.63
CA GLN A 188 9.48 -5.44 -4.34
C GLN A 188 8.05 -5.88 -4.01
N LEU A 189 7.45 -6.63 -4.92
CA LEU A 189 6.17 -7.32 -4.75
C LEU A 189 6.23 -8.72 -5.37
N LEU A 190 5.39 -9.61 -4.87
CA LEU A 190 5.11 -10.87 -5.54
C LEU A 190 3.84 -10.74 -6.37
N GLN A 191 3.90 -11.17 -7.64
CA GLN A 191 2.75 -11.28 -8.53
C GLN A 191 2.47 -12.75 -8.85
N VAL A 192 1.19 -13.11 -8.80
CA VAL A 192 0.67 -14.39 -9.28
C VAL A 192 -0.29 -14.12 -10.41
N LEU A 193 -0.11 -14.78 -11.53
CA LEU A 193 -1.03 -14.74 -12.67
C LEU A 193 -1.74 -16.08 -12.80
N LEU A 194 -2.99 -16.05 -13.21
CA LEU A 194 -3.78 -17.25 -13.49
C LEU A 194 -3.03 -18.13 -14.52
N GLY A 195 -2.90 -19.42 -14.20
CA GLY A 195 -2.21 -20.39 -15.06
C GLY A 195 -0.68 -20.38 -14.96
N GLN A 196 -0.05 -19.45 -14.24
CA GLN A 196 1.38 -19.48 -13.96
C GLN A 196 1.67 -20.27 -12.67
N PRO A 197 2.55 -21.28 -12.72
CA PRO A 197 2.75 -22.17 -11.58
C PRO A 197 3.55 -21.53 -10.44
N VAL A 198 4.38 -20.52 -10.72
CA VAL A 198 5.29 -19.92 -9.73
C VAL A 198 5.09 -18.39 -9.66
N PRO A 199 4.95 -17.82 -8.45
CA PRO A 199 4.88 -16.38 -8.28
C PRO A 199 6.13 -15.67 -8.81
N GLN A 200 5.96 -14.50 -9.41
CA GLN A 200 7.04 -13.67 -9.92
C GLN A 200 7.39 -12.58 -8.91
N LEU A 201 8.69 -12.42 -8.63
CA LEU A 201 9.20 -11.30 -7.86
C LEU A 201 9.41 -10.12 -8.80
N LEU A 202 8.69 -9.05 -8.58
CA LEU A 202 8.71 -7.84 -9.40
C LEU A 202 9.04 -6.62 -8.55
N ARG A 203 9.47 -5.55 -9.18
CA ARG A 203 9.52 -4.23 -8.52
C ARG A 203 8.10 -3.71 -8.29
N SER A 204 7.85 -3.13 -7.13
CA SER A 204 6.51 -2.63 -6.75
C SER A 204 6.11 -1.34 -7.48
N THR A 205 6.98 -0.84 -8.35
CA THR A 205 6.76 0.35 -9.17
C THR A 205 5.50 0.21 -10.04
N GLY A 206 4.54 1.08 -9.81
CA GLY A 206 3.37 1.21 -10.68
C GLY A 206 2.27 0.18 -10.46
N PHE A 207 2.55 -0.91 -9.77
CA PHE A 207 1.63 -2.04 -9.62
C PHE A 207 1.42 -2.48 -8.18
N ALA A 208 1.94 -1.70 -7.21
CA ALA A 208 1.68 -1.95 -5.80
C ALA A 208 0.18 -1.85 -5.51
N PRO A 209 -0.37 -2.70 -4.62
CA PRO A 209 -1.76 -2.63 -4.19
C PRO A 209 -2.20 -1.23 -3.74
N ASP A 210 -1.32 -0.49 -3.06
CA ASP A 210 -1.57 0.86 -2.57
C ASP A 210 -1.85 1.89 -3.67
N LEU A 211 -1.44 1.61 -4.90
CA LEU A 211 -1.74 2.46 -6.06
C LEU A 211 -3.13 2.22 -6.63
N THR A 212 -3.66 1.02 -6.44
CA THR A 212 -5.00 0.67 -6.88
C THR A 212 -6.06 1.22 -5.92
N ALA A 213 -5.82 1.07 -4.62
CA ALA A 213 -6.64 1.64 -3.57
C ALA A 213 -5.71 2.11 -2.43
N PRO A 214 -5.42 3.42 -2.34
CA PRO A 214 -4.54 3.98 -1.33
C PRO A 214 -5.03 3.75 0.10
N PRO A 215 -4.12 3.69 1.08
CA PRO A 215 -4.49 3.59 2.48
C PRO A 215 -5.28 4.82 2.94
N ALA A 216 -6.27 4.62 3.79
CA ALA A 216 -6.92 5.71 4.49
C ALA A 216 -5.98 6.32 5.55
N MET A 217 -6.13 7.62 5.84
CA MET A 217 -5.27 8.32 6.82
C MET A 217 -5.32 7.72 8.24
N ASN A 218 -6.38 7.03 8.58
CA ASN A 218 -6.60 6.39 9.88
C ASN A 218 -6.27 4.88 9.89
N GLU A 219 -5.66 4.34 8.83
CA GLU A 219 -5.14 2.97 8.89
C GLU A 219 -4.04 2.86 9.97
N PRO A 220 -3.98 1.74 10.72
CA PRO A 220 -2.90 1.50 11.66
C PRO A 220 -1.53 1.64 10.98
N LYS A 221 -0.63 2.44 11.59
CA LYS A 221 0.75 2.53 11.09
C LYS A 221 1.43 1.18 11.24
N ALA A 222 2.22 0.77 10.23
CA ALA A 222 3.05 -0.42 10.32
C ALA A 222 3.98 -0.28 11.54
N LYS A 223 4.02 -1.29 12.42
CA LYS A 223 5.00 -1.31 13.51
C LYS A 223 6.39 -1.36 12.89
N ALA A 224 7.25 -0.41 13.21
CA ALA A 224 8.66 -0.50 12.86
C ALA A 224 9.18 -1.86 13.36
N SER A 225 9.79 -2.65 12.47
CA SER A 225 10.40 -3.92 12.85
C SER A 225 11.50 -3.63 13.84
N SER A 226 11.31 -4.03 15.10
CA SER A 226 12.43 -4.21 16.00
C SER A 226 13.29 -5.30 15.37
N THR A 227 14.51 -4.96 15.00
CA THR A 227 15.51 -5.84 14.42
C THR A 227 15.81 -6.96 15.40
N GLU A 228 15.14 -8.09 15.29
CA GLU A 228 15.70 -9.34 15.80
C GLU A 228 16.82 -9.70 14.85
N THR A 229 18.05 -9.50 15.35
CA THR A 229 19.28 -9.96 14.74
C THR A 229 19.26 -11.48 14.70
N VAL A 230 18.81 -12.06 13.61
CA VAL A 230 19.14 -13.43 13.29
C VAL A 230 20.57 -13.42 12.80
N ALA A 231 21.48 -13.88 13.65
CA ALA A 231 22.88 -14.06 13.31
C ALA A 231 23.00 -15.01 12.11
N ALA A 232 23.29 -14.47 10.94
CA ALA A 232 23.76 -15.26 9.82
C ALA A 232 25.23 -15.61 10.09
N LYS A 233 25.52 -16.89 10.27
CA LYS A 233 26.87 -17.42 10.21
C LYS A 233 27.33 -17.45 8.76
N ASP A 234 28.58 -17.03 8.59
CA ASP A 234 29.52 -17.22 7.49
C ASP A 234 29.43 -16.30 6.27
N GLY A 235 30.48 -15.49 6.19
CA GLY A 235 31.35 -15.53 5.05
C GLY A 235 31.70 -14.23 4.35
N GLY A 236 32.83 -13.63 4.70
CA GLY A 236 33.68 -12.86 3.81
C GLY A 236 33.42 -11.35 3.72
N PRO A 237 34.46 -10.52 3.77
CA PRO A 237 34.35 -9.07 3.69
C PRO A 237 34.06 -8.65 2.25
N ILE A 238 32.89 -8.05 2.04
CA ILE A 238 32.62 -7.30 0.81
C ILE A 238 33.37 -5.98 0.92
N SER A 239 34.37 -5.81 0.06
CA SER A 239 35.08 -4.57 -0.14
C SER A 239 34.11 -3.45 -0.52
N THR A 240 33.84 -2.55 0.41
CA THR A 240 33.17 -1.29 0.14
C THR A 240 34.17 -0.32 -0.51
N GLN A 241 34.15 -0.26 -1.84
CA GLN A 241 34.67 0.94 -2.47
C GLN A 241 33.71 2.08 -2.17
N ALA A 242 34.12 2.96 -1.27
CA ALA A 242 33.45 4.20 -0.98
C ALA A 242 33.54 5.14 -2.19
N GLY A 243 32.57 5.03 -3.09
CA GLY A 243 32.28 6.11 -4.03
C GLY A 243 31.68 7.27 -3.26
N THR A 244 32.38 8.40 -3.23
CA THR A 244 31.87 9.67 -2.71
C THR A 244 30.72 10.18 -3.60
N ASN A 245 29.51 9.67 -3.41
CA ASN A 245 28.33 10.27 -3.99
C ASN A 245 27.86 11.39 -3.08
N VAL A 246 28.20 12.59 -3.41
CA VAL A 246 27.68 13.81 -2.78
C VAL A 246 26.23 13.96 -3.21
N ILE A 247 25.34 14.28 -2.28
CA ILE A 247 23.99 14.73 -2.64
C ILE A 247 24.14 16.04 -3.38
N VAL A 248 23.75 16.04 -4.64
CA VAL A 248 23.83 17.20 -5.51
C VAL A 248 22.42 17.72 -5.71
N ASP A 249 22.24 19.04 -5.53
CA ASP A 249 20.99 19.70 -5.91
C ASP A 249 20.80 19.51 -7.41
N PRO A 250 19.77 18.81 -7.88
CA PRO A 250 19.53 18.60 -9.31
C PRO A 250 19.35 19.90 -10.08
N LEU A 251 19.20 21.03 -9.36
CA LEU A 251 19.02 22.36 -9.95
C LEU A 251 20.35 23.09 -10.19
N ASN A 252 21.36 22.86 -9.39
CA ASN A 252 22.59 23.69 -9.42
C ASN A 252 23.91 22.91 -9.36
N GLY A 253 23.90 21.58 -9.22
CA GLY A 253 25.12 20.79 -9.06
C GLY A 253 25.93 21.08 -7.78
N ALA A 254 25.38 21.90 -6.87
CA ALA A 254 26.05 22.32 -5.63
C ALA A 254 25.74 21.36 -4.47
N ALA A 255 26.72 21.20 -3.56
CA ALA A 255 26.54 20.40 -2.35
C ALA A 255 25.42 20.99 -1.46
N LEU A 256 24.41 20.20 -1.13
CA LEU A 256 23.19 20.60 -0.42
C LEU A 256 23.40 21.03 1.04
N LEU A 257 24.59 20.87 1.59
CA LEU A 257 24.86 20.94 3.03
C LEU A 257 25.11 22.35 3.57
N THR A 258 25.05 23.41 2.75
CA THR A 258 25.48 24.75 3.15
C THR A 258 24.42 25.84 3.07
N ASP A 259 23.15 25.51 2.80
CA ASP A 259 22.10 26.52 2.75
C ASP A 259 21.50 26.77 4.14
N PRO A 260 21.62 27.98 4.70
CA PRO A 260 21.13 28.29 6.04
C PRO A 260 19.60 28.29 6.16
N TYR A 261 18.86 28.19 5.05
CA TYR A 261 17.38 28.33 5.04
C TYR A 261 16.60 27.03 4.82
N GLY A 262 17.29 25.88 4.66
CA GLY A 262 16.64 24.60 4.40
C GLY A 262 15.87 24.57 3.09
N LYS A 263 16.28 23.77 2.14
CA LYS A 263 15.63 23.63 0.82
C LYS A 263 14.74 22.41 0.76
N VAL A 264 13.64 22.50 0.03
CA VAL A 264 12.91 21.34 -0.46
C VAL A 264 13.50 20.94 -1.79
N ILE A 265 14.04 19.74 -1.85
CA ILE A 265 14.68 19.16 -3.02
C ILE A 265 14.00 17.86 -3.40
N TRP A 266 14.07 17.54 -4.67
CA TRP A 266 13.62 16.25 -5.17
C TRP A 266 14.66 15.67 -6.11
N GLY A 267 14.62 14.38 -6.29
CA GLY A 267 15.48 13.71 -7.26
C GLY A 267 15.14 12.24 -7.40
N ARG A 268 15.80 11.63 -8.36
CA ARG A 268 15.69 10.20 -8.62
C ARG A 268 16.77 9.47 -7.86
N TRP A 269 16.37 8.62 -6.92
CA TRP A 269 17.28 7.88 -6.05
C TRP A 269 17.65 6.49 -6.58
N GLN A 270 16.95 6.02 -7.62
CA GLN A 270 17.31 4.80 -8.34
C GLN A 270 17.75 5.09 -9.78
N PRO A 271 18.72 4.32 -10.32
CA PRO A 271 19.04 4.39 -11.75
C PRO A 271 17.81 4.04 -12.61
N LEU A 272 17.64 4.77 -13.71
CA LEU A 272 16.53 4.57 -14.63
C LEU A 272 16.99 4.84 -16.06
N LEU A 273 16.67 3.97 -17.02
CA LEU A 273 17.03 4.09 -18.44
C LEU A 273 18.55 4.35 -18.68
N GLY A 274 19.40 3.69 -17.91
CA GLY A 274 20.85 3.89 -17.98
C GLY A 274 21.35 5.20 -17.38
N GLN A 275 20.47 6.07 -16.88
CA GLN A 275 20.83 7.27 -16.15
C GLN A 275 21.09 6.92 -14.67
N PRO A 276 22.19 7.37 -14.08
CA PRO A 276 22.45 7.14 -12.65
C PRO A 276 21.42 7.86 -11.77
N ALA A 277 21.30 7.43 -10.51
CA ALA A 277 20.59 8.21 -9.51
C ALA A 277 21.16 9.64 -9.45
N ASN A 278 20.31 10.64 -9.28
CA ASN A 278 20.73 12.04 -9.16
C ASN A 278 20.52 12.61 -7.74
N ILE A 279 20.01 11.80 -6.83
CA ILE A 279 19.92 12.10 -5.40
C ILE A 279 20.24 10.84 -4.58
N ASP A 280 21.00 11.01 -3.51
CA ASP A 280 21.22 9.97 -2.49
C ASP A 280 20.43 10.35 -1.22
N PHE A 281 19.20 9.88 -1.12
CA PHE A 281 18.35 10.23 0.01
C PHE A 281 18.81 9.57 1.32
N VAL A 282 19.53 8.44 1.28
CA VAL A 282 20.07 7.80 2.47
C VAL A 282 21.15 8.70 3.10
N LYS A 283 22.10 9.14 2.31
CA LYS A 283 23.10 10.14 2.76
C LYS A 283 22.46 11.47 3.17
N GLY A 284 21.36 11.87 2.51
CA GLY A 284 20.59 13.04 2.92
C GLY A 284 20.04 12.92 4.32
N VAL A 285 19.43 11.80 4.65
CA VAL A 285 18.92 11.52 5.99
C VAL A 285 20.05 11.41 7.02
N GLU A 286 21.17 10.77 6.69
CA GLU A 286 22.37 10.74 7.53
C GLU A 286 22.91 12.15 7.81
N ALA A 287 22.82 13.04 6.82
CA ALA A 287 23.16 14.47 6.94
C ALA A 287 22.03 15.31 7.60
N LYS A 288 21.07 14.66 8.27
CA LYS A 288 19.94 15.29 8.98
C LYS A 288 18.90 15.98 8.08
N ALA A 289 18.86 15.68 6.78
CA ALA A 289 17.74 16.07 5.95
C ALA A 289 16.50 15.25 6.31
N GLN A 290 15.35 15.90 6.31
CA GLN A 290 14.07 15.25 6.54
C GLN A 290 13.56 14.62 5.24
N LEU A 291 13.34 13.32 5.22
CA LEU A 291 12.63 12.65 4.11
C LEU A 291 11.15 12.98 4.20
N LEU A 292 10.60 13.65 3.18
CA LEU A 292 9.21 14.10 3.13
C LEU A 292 8.30 13.20 2.32
N ALA A 293 8.83 12.65 1.22
CA ALA A 293 8.13 11.72 0.36
C ALA A 293 9.14 10.84 -0.38
N VAL A 294 8.77 9.61 -0.64
CA VAL A 294 9.57 8.67 -1.44
C VAL A 294 8.63 7.72 -2.17
N ASP A 295 8.94 7.46 -3.42
CA ASP A 295 8.37 6.36 -4.20
C ASP A 295 9.48 5.46 -4.72
N SER A 296 9.18 4.61 -5.68
CA SER A 296 10.14 3.64 -6.20
C SER A 296 11.32 4.25 -6.96
N TYR A 297 11.19 5.48 -7.44
CA TYR A 297 12.25 6.14 -8.22
C TYR A 297 12.64 7.49 -7.69
N PHE A 298 11.71 8.22 -7.09
CA PHE A 298 11.88 9.61 -6.69
C PHE A 298 11.79 9.78 -5.17
N ALA A 299 12.48 10.77 -4.66
CA ALA A 299 12.39 11.19 -3.27
C ALA A 299 12.31 12.71 -3.17
N VAL A 300 11.64 13.19 -2.11
CA VAL A 300 11.62 14.60 -1.73
C VAL A 300 12.20 14.71 -0.33
N LEU A 301 13.18 15.58 -0.18
CA LEU A 301 13.87 15.85 1.07
C LEU A 301 13.73 17.32 1.42
N ARG A 302 13.78 17.60 2.73
CA ARG A 302 14.02 18.95 3.25
C ARG A 302 15.36 18.96 3.97
N THR A 303 16.28 19.81 3.53
CA THR A 303 17.55 19.98 4.22
C THR A 303 17.34 20.67 5.55
N SER A 304 18.22 20.39 6.53
CA SER A 304 18.20 21.08 7.83
C SER A 304 18.48 22.58 7.61
N GLY A 305 17.72 23.43 8.25
CA GLY A 305 17.86 24.89 8.22
C GLY A 305 17.10 25.51 9.37
N ALA A 306 17.13 26.83 9.49
CA ALA A 306 16.32 27.53 10.47
C ALA A 306 14.85 27.16 10.34
N ASP A 307 14.13 27.07 11.46
CA ASP A 307 12.71 26.70 11.51
C ASP A 307 11.90 27.53 10.53
N TRP A 308 11.52 26.90 9.42
CA TRP A 308 10.66 27.53 8.44
C TRP A 308 9.20 27.46 8.91
N GLN A 309 8.58 28.62 9.00
CA GLN A 309 7.16 28.71 9.32
C GLN A 309 6.33 28.88 8.04
N VAL A 310 5.34 28.00 7.87
CA VAL A 310 4.35 28.13 6.82
C VAL A 310 3.53 29.38 7.07
N PRO A 311 3.25 30.23 6.06
CA PRO A 311 2.28 31.29 6.21
C PRO A 311 0.93 30.73 6.68
N ASN A 312 0.31 31.39 7.62
CA ASN A 312 -1.02 31.00 8.13
C ASN A 312 -2.18 31.63 7.35
N GLN A 313 -1.88 32.50 6.38
CA GLN A 313 -2.85 33.20 5.56
C GLN A 313 -2.33 33.45 4.14
N GLY A 314 -3.26 33.73 3.24
CA GLY A 314 -2.96 34.07 1.85
C GLY A 314 -2.87 32.88 0.92
N THR A 315 -2.70 33.20 -0.34
CA THR A 315 -2.59 32.23 -1.45
C THR A 315 -1.29 32.46 -2.21
N MET A 316 -0.58 31.37 -2.56
CA MET A 316 0.59 31.41 -3.41
C MET A 316 0.36 30.61 -4.69
N SER A 317 0.82 31.17 -5.80
CA SER A 317 0.86 30.48 -7.11
C SER A 317 2.29 30.22 -7.51
N PHE A 318 2.53 29.07 -8.14
CA PHE A 318 3.84 28.61 -8.54
C PHE A 318 3.85 28.24 -10.02
N ALA A 319 5.00 28.43 -10.66
CA ALA A 319 5.29 27.95 -12.00
C ALA A 319 6.16 26.68 -11.92
N LEU A 320 5.92 25.74 -12.81
CA LEU A 320 6.78 24.57 -12.96
C LEU A 320 8.18 25.03 -13.39
N LYS A 321 9.21 24.63 -12.64
CA LYS A 321 10.61 24.97 -12.93
C LYS A 321 11.35 23.81 -13.57
N GLN A 322 11.23 22.62 -12.98
CA GLN A 322 11.85 21.39 -13.49
C GLN A 322 10.94 20.20 -13.23
N SER A 323 11.06 19.20 -14.08
CA SER A 323 10.37 17.94 -13.93
C SER A 323 11.14 16.81 -14.59
N GLU A 324 10.98 15.64 -14.06
CA GLU A 324 11.34 14.38 -14.70
C GLU A 324 10.14 13.44 -14.59
N ALA A 325 9.68 12.89 -15.72
CA ALA A 325 8.47 12.10 -15.77
C ALA A 325 8.62 10.90 -16.70
N PHE A 326 7.92 9.81 -16.36
CA PHE A 326 7.91 8.58 -17.13
C PHE A 326 6.49 8.00 -17.18
N ILE A 327 6.21 7.28 -18.28
CA ILE A 327 5.04 6.42 -18.41
C ILE A 327 5.52 4.97 -18.41
N LEU A 328 4.97 4.18 -17.53
CA LEU A 328 5.20 2.73 -17.43
C LEU A 328 3.99 2.01 -18.02
N THR A 329 4.23 1.03 -18.88
CA THR A 329 3.19 0.22 -19.52
C THR A 329 3.34 -1.23 -19.06
N GLY A 330 2.54 -1.65 -18.08
CA GLY A 330 2.65 -2.98 -17.47
C GLY A 330 3.80 -3.10 -16.45
N PRO A 331 3.83 -4.20 -15.68
CA PRO A 331 4.74 -4.36 -14.53
C PRO A 331 6.21 -4.62 -14.90
N THR A 332 6.48 -5.03 -16.13
CA THR A 332 7.82 -5.42 -16.60
C THR A 332 8.36 -4.51 -17.70
N SER A 333 7.58 -3.51 -18.14
CA SER A 333 8.00 -2.64 -19.24
C SER A 333 9.10 -1.67 -18.81
N THR A 334 9.95 -1.31 -19.75
CA THR A 334 10.89 -0.22 -19.58
C THR A 334 10.11 1.10 -19.50
N PRO A 335 10.33 1.93 -18.47
CA PRO A 335 9.72 3.26 -18.39
C PRO A 335 10.04 4.09 -19.65
N VAL A 336 9.06 4.79 -20.17
CA VAL A 336 9.23 5.68 -21.33
C VAL A 336 9.26 7.13 -20.83
N PRO A 337 10.28 7.94 -21.18
CA PRO A 337 10.32 9.35 -20.79
C PRO A 337 9.10 10.12 -21.32
N ALA A 338 8.62 11.06 -20.50
CA ALA A 338 7.52 11.95 -20.85
C ALA A 338 7.85 13.39 -20.44
N THR A 339 7.22 14.36 -21.06
CA THR A 339 7.37 15.78 -20.72
C THR A 339 6.14 16.31 -20.01
N LEU A 340 6.34 17.29 -19.12
CA LEU A 340 5.23 17.99 -18.45
C LEU A 340 5.05 19.38 -19.07
N GLU A 341 3.82 19.72 -19.39
CA GLU A 341 3.42 20.99 -19.94
C GLU A 341 2.27 21.62 -19.13
N ASN A 342 2.06 22.93 -19.27
CA ASN A 342 0.94 23.66 -18.65
C ASN A 342 0.87 23.51 -17.12
N GLY A 343 2.02 23.43 -16.45
CA GLY A 343 2.09 23.20 -15.01
C GLY A 343 1.53 24.38 -14.20
N LEU A 344 0.67 24.04 -13.23
CA LEU A 344 0.09 24.98 -12.27
C LEU A 344 0.11 24.33 -10.87
N LEU A 345 0.59 25.09 -9.89
CA LEU A 345 0.43 24.77 -8.47
C LEU A 345 -0.06 26.03 -7.75
N LYS A 346 -1.15 25.90 -6.99
CA LYS A 346 -1.71 26.96 -6.15
C LYS A 346 -1.90 26.42 -4.74
N VAL A 347 -1.40 27.13 -3.74
CA VAL A 347 -1.52 26.79 -2.32
C VAL A 347 -2.30 27.90 -1.62
N ASP A 348 -3.36 27.54 -0.91
CA ASP A 348 -4.19 28.40 -0.07
C ASP A 348 -3.92 28.06 1.39
N PHE A 349 -3.10 28.87 2.04
CA PHE A 349 -2.70 28.63 3.43
C PHE A 349 -3.82 28.90 4.45
N ALA A 350 -4.76 29.79 4.11
CA ALA A 350 -5.92 30.06 4.96
C ALA A 350 -6.88 28.86 5.01
N LYS A 351 -6.99 28.13 3.91
CA LYS A 351 -7.82 26.94 3.79
C LYS A 351 -7.04 25.66 4.05
N ALA A 352 -5.73 25.75 4.32
CA ALA A 352 -4.82 24.63 4.46
C ALA A 352 -4.93 23.62 3.27
N SER A 353 -5.07 24.13 2.03
CA SER A 353 -5.33 23.31 0.85
C SER A 353 -4.45 23.70 -0.34
N PHE A 354 -4.28 22.77 -1.29
CA PHE A 354 -3.64 23.08 -2.56
C PHE A 354 -4.40 22.45 -3.74
N ALA A 355 -4.15 23.03 -4.92
CA ALA A 355 -4.55 22.48 -6.19
C ALA A 355 -3.35 22.51 -7.14
N THR A 356 -3.11 21.44 -7.87
CA THR A 356 -2.05 21.34 -8.87
C THR A 356 -2.50 20.57 -10.09
N GLY A 357 -1.85 20.82 -11.22
CA GLY A 357 -2.12 20.10 -12.46
C GLY A 357 -1.11 20.42 -13.53
N PHE A 358 -1.00 19.55 -14.50
CA PHE A 358 -0.19 19.65 -15.70
C PHE A 358 -0.67 18.65 -16.74
N ASP A 359 -0.22 18.81 -17.98
CA ASP A 359 -0.36 17.79 -19.00
C ASP A 359 0.92 16.96 -19.06
N ILE A 360 0.81 15.64 -19.00
CA ILE A 360 1.92 14.73 -19.31
C ILE A 360 1.82 14.32 -20.78
N VAL A 361 2.91 14.49 -21.51
CA VAL A 361 3.00 14.21 -22.95
C VAL A 361 3.98 13.09 -23.19
N SER A 362 3.48 11.99 -23.75
CA SER A 362 4.28 10.82 -24.12
C SER A 362 5.19 11.10 -25.32
N GLN A 363 6.14 10.20 -25.58
CA GLN A 363 6.94 10.25 -26.81
C GLN A 363 6.09 10.11 -28.10
N SER A 364 4.97 9.40 -28.03
CA SER A 364 4.00 9.28 -29.12
C SER A 364 3.10 10.51 -29.30
N LYS A 365 3.34 11.58 -28.54
CA LYS A 365 2.54 12.82 -28.53
C LYS A 365 1.13 12.68 -27.94
N GLU A 366 0.84 11.56 -27.28
CA GLU A 366 -0.38 11.44 -26.50
C GLU A 366 -0.29 12.34 -25.27
N ARG A 367 -1.41 13.00 -24.96
CA ARG A 367 -1.51 13.99 -23.88
C ARG A 367 -2.55 13.56 -22.86
N PHE A 368 -2.15 13.53 -21.60
CA PHE A 368 -3.05 13.23 -20.48
C PHE A 368 -3.00 14.38 -19.48
N SER A 369 -4.16 14.96 -19.19
CA SER A 369 -4.26 16.06 -18.22
C SER A 369 -4.37 15.46 -16.80
N LEU A 370 -3.35 15.74 -15.98
CA LEU A 370 -3.25 15.28 -14.60
C LEU A 370 -3.51 16.43 -13.63
N LYS A 371 -4.30 16.17 -12.58
CA LYS A 371 -4.65 17.16 -11.56
C LYS A 371 -4.83 16.51 -10.20
N ALA A 372 -4.50 17.26 -9.15
CA ALA A 372 -4.70 16.85 -7.79
C ALA A 372 -5.17 18.03 -6.92
N LEU A 373 -6.06 17.71 -6.01
CA LEU A 373 -6.42 18.51 -4.85
C LEU A 373 -5.83 17.87 -3.61
N GLY A 374 -5.57 18.64 -2.58
CA GLY A 374 -5.04 18.07 -1.32
C GLY A 374 -4.86 19.13 -0.26
N ASP A 375 -4.28 18.69 0.86
CA ASP A 375 -4.08 19.49 2.05
C ASP A 375 -2.61 19.94 2.15
N VAL A 376 -2.42 21.14 2.73
CA VAL A 376 -1.10 21.62 3.16
C VAL A 376 -1.05 21.66 4.68
N SER A 377 -0.08 20.97 5.26
CA SER A 377 0.08 20.95 6.72
C SER A 377 0.71 22.25 7.23
N THR A 378 0.66 22.45 8.55
CA THR A 378 1.36 23.56 9.24
C THR A 378 2.90 23.50 9.09
N SER A 379 3.46 22.35 8.72
CA SER A 379 4.87 22.17 8.37
C SER A 379 5.15 22.31 6.88
N GLY A 380 4.15 22.67 6.06
CA GLY A 380 4.27 22.85 4.62
C GLY A 380 4.28 21.55 3.80
N LEU A 381 3.92 20.42 4.39
CA LEU A 381 3.76 19.18 3.64
C LEU A 381 2.55 19.28 2.71
N LEU A 382 2.73 18.92 1.45
CA LEU A 382 1.68 18.75 0.46
C LEU A 382 1.28 17.28 0.42
N GLN A 383 0.02 17.01 0.74
CA GLN A 383 -0.55 15.67 0.70
C GLN A 383 -1.79 15.67 -0.20
N GLY A 384 -1.65 15.07 -1.37
CA GLY A 384 -2.73 14.97 -2.34
C GLY A 384 -3.83 14.02 -1.88
N ALA A 385 -5.06 14.34 -2.21
CA ALA A 385 -6.17 13.40 -2.11
C ALA A 385 -5.93 12.19 -3.02
N SER A 386 -6.65 11.10 -2.76
CA SER A 386 -6.61 9.92 -3.65
C SER A 386 -6.84 10.31 -5.10
N GLN A 387 -6.07 9.73 -6.03
CA GLN A 387 -6.27 9.94 -7.47
C GLN A 387 -7.67 9.55 -7.98
N PHE A 388 -8.46 8.84 -7.17
CA PHE A 388 -9.85 8.47 -7.46
C PHE A 388 -10.88 9.38 -6.79
N SER A 389 -10.42 10.43 -6.09
CA SER A 389 -11.30 11.43 -5.49
C SER A 389 -11.84 12.38 -6.56
N SER A 390 -13.02 12.94 -6.32
CA SER A 390 -13.58 13.98 -7.19
C SER A 390 -12.59 15.15 -7.35
N GLY A 391 -12.25 15.50 -8.57
CA GLY A 391 -11.30 16.57 -8.89
C GLY A 391 -9.82 16.19 -8.87
N SER A 392 -9.48 14.93 -8.54
CA SER A 392 -8.11 14.42 -8.59
C SER A 392 -8.02 13.17 -9.48
N ASN A 393 -6.95 13.06 -10.26
CA ASN A 393 -6.58 11.84 -11.00
C ASN A 393 -5.09 11.52 -10.85
N MET A 394 -4.38 12.19 -9.95
CA MET A 394 -3.02 11.83 -9.55
C MET A 394 -2.85 11.97 -8.05
N LEU A 395 -1.96 11.15 -7.47
CA LEU A 395 -1.48 11.27 -6.11
C LEU A 395 -0.26 12.20 -6.09
N VAL A 396 -0.20 13.08 -5.10
CA VAL A 396 0.89 14.05 -4.92
C VAL A 396 1.39 14.00 -3.49
N ASN A 397 2.70 13.89 -3.30
CA ASN A 397 3.35 13.99 -1.99
C ASN A 397 4.61 14.85 -2.09
N GLY A 398 4.75 15.83 -1.22
CA GLY A 398 5.89 16.73 -1.22
C GLY A 398 5.79 17.84 -0.19
N ALA A 399 6.38 18.98 -0.48
CA ALA A 399 6.32 20.13 0.42
C ALA A 399 6.54 21.46 -0.29
N VAL A 400 6.12 22.52 0.41
CA VAL A 400 6.52 23.91 0.15
C VAL A 400 7.79 24.21 0.96
N GLY A 401 8.73 24.95 0.39
CA GLY A 401 10.00 25.37 1.01
C GLY A 401 9.99 26.76 1.61
N PRO A 402 11.12 27.25 2.15
CA PRO A 402 11.27 28.51 2.88
C PRO A 402 10.88 29.76 2.11
N GLN A 403 10.56 30.81 2.86
CA GLN A 403 9.92 32.02 2.37
C GLN A 403 10.82 32.94 1.51
N ASN A 404 12.14 32.93 1.68
CA ASN A 404 13.09 33.76 0.90
C ASN A 404 13.62 33.02 -0.33
N GLY A 405 12.75 32.76 -1.27
CA GLY A 405 12.97 31.86 -2.40
C GLY A 405 11.99 30.72 -2.36
N VAL A 406 10.72 31.06 -2.12
CA VAL A 406 9.65 30.05 -1.95
C VAL A 406 9.62 29.12 -3.13
N SER A 407 9.99 27.89 -2.88
CA SER A 407 9.93 26.78 -3.81
C SER A 407 9.00 25.71 -3.28
N ALA A 408 8.51 24.89 -4.15
CA ALA A 408 7.83 23.65 -3.78
C ALA A 408 8.43 22.51 -4.58
N ALA A 409 8.40 21.32 -4.03
CA ALA A 409 8.71 20.12 -4.78
C ALA A 409 7.77 18.99 -4.34
N TYR A 410 7.39 18.16 -5.30
CA TYR A 410 6.63 16.96 -5.02
C TYR A 410 6.89 15.86 -6.03
N ILE A 411 6.67 14.64 -5.62
CA ILE A 411 6.55 13.46 -6.48
C ILE A 411 5.09 13.19 -6.76
N PHE A 412 4.81 12.64 -7.93
CA PHE A 412 3.46 12.31 -8.34
C PHE A 412 3.36 10.93 -8.98
N GLN A 413 2.18 10.34 -8.85
CA GLN A 413 1.80 9.10 -9.50
C GLN A 413 0.37 9.21 -10.01
N SER A 414 0.11 8.73 -11.21
CA SER A 414 -1.23 8.68 -11.79
C SER A 414 -1.41 7.42 -12.61
N ARG A 415 -2.42 6.66 -12.29
CA ARG A 415 -2.88 5.57 -13.15
C ARG A 415 -3.70 6.17 -14.27
N ILE A 416 -3.11 6.22 -15.48
CA ILE A 416 -3.77 6.76 -16.68
C ILE A 416 -4.89 5.81 -17.11
N ASP A 417 -4.61 4.50 -17.16
CA ASP A 417 -5.55 3.44 -17.46
C ASP A 417 -5.17 2.12 -16.74
N ASN A 418 -5.77 1.00 -17.12
CA ASN A 418 -5.51 -0.30 -16.49
C ASN A 418 -4.09 -0.82 -16.70
N ASN A 419 -3.35 -0.29 -17.67
CA ASN A 419 -2.03 -0.76 -18.07
C ASN A 419 -0.95 0.32 -18.03
N GLN A 420 -1.31 1.60 -17.87
CA GLN A 420 -0.39 2.73 -17.89
C GLN A 420 -0.38 3.49 -16.57
N LEU A 421 0.83 3.75 -16.09
CA LEU A 421 1.11 4.56 -14.92
C LEU A 421 2.05 5.70 -15.28
N ALA A 422 1.66 6.93 -14.98
CA ALA A 422 2.56 8.09 -14.99
C ALA A 422 3.20 8.25 -13.62
N ILE A 423 4.51 8.48 -13.59
CA ILE A 423 5.28 8.79 -12.38
C ILE A 423 6.25 9.94 -12.64
N GLY A 424 6.62 10.66 -11.62
CA GLY A 424 7.65 11.69 -11.75
C GLY A 424 7.86 12.54 -10.51
N GLY A 425 8.84 13.44 -10.63
CA GLY A 425 9.13 14.48 -9.66
C GLY A 425 9.12 15.86 -10.31
N THR A 426 8.81 16.87 -9.52
CA THR A 426 8.66 18.27 -9.99
C THR A 426 9.23 19.23 -8.96
N SER A 427 9.78 20.35 -9.44
CA SER A 427 10.04 21.53 -8.62
C SER A 427 9.34 22.76 -9.18
N TRP A 428 9.01 23.67 -8.30
CA TRP A 428 8.15 24.81 -8.54
C TRP A 428 8.75 26.06 -7.93
N VAL A 429 8.61 27.18 -8.59
CA VAL A 429 9.01 28.50 -8.07
C VAL A 429 7.81 29.40 -7.95
N LYS A 430 7.78 30.24 -6.92
CA LYS A 430 6.74 31.24 -6.73
C LYS A 430 6.68 32.17 -7.94
N LYS A 431 5.48 32.40 -8.46
CA LYS A 431 5.19 33.40 -9.50
C LYS A 431 5.30 34.83 -8.95
#